data_e9afd947672029e40ae98918c4516808
#
_entry.id   e9afd947672029e40ae98918c4516808
#
_cell.length_a   1.000
_cell.length_b   1.000
_cell.length_c   1.000
_cell.angle_alpha   90.00
_cell.angle_beta   90.00
_cell.angle_gamma   90.00
#
_symmetry.space_group_name_H-M   'P 1'
#
loop_
_entity.id
_entity.type
_entity.pdbx_description
1 polymer ?
#
loop_
_entity_poly.entity_id
_entity_poly.type
_entity_poly.pdbx_seq_one_letter_code
_entity_poly.pdbx_strand_id
1 'polypeptide(L)'
;MNNNLSTPFKLTSLALCILLTACGGGSSSSNDVTPEPTPTPTPTPTAPTQGEIIGPHSTGSVSAPEFVYYDLDAKAVVELTEEQAKTDTVWDVAFKRSGVYLNQHSDNTVTAYATGNNSDFFDADGKAIAASFIAATAESELSDYLAIKTSDVPTDETKFVADVTSNIIDGFYDYNSTTHAVTAADTKYFIANSDDAFTKFRATSITTAGRGIGQITLQTAYQSSSDAAFAAEQELVIDAALTCSGDVTHVYVDFDTNQEVTMADAWDVSLPCAADKTGADFSINIADDAQAIHDFDNNYDAVDPTAVAYYGFKSDIYSVKAFDNTPWYQYGVNGGHSLWSQFDVYLIKTATKTHKMQITGYYDADGVSGNISFRADEVNENAGETGA
;
A
#
# COMPACT_ATOMS: atom_id res chain seq x y z
N MET A 1 -33.29 34.07 23.42
CA MET A 1 -32.91 35.39 22.86
C MET A 1 -31.45 35.32 22.49
N ASN A 2 -31.18 35.63 21.30
CA ASN A 2 -29.98 35.87 20.50
C ASN A 2 -29.66 34.77 19.47
N ASN A 3 -30.18 35.07 18.29
CA ASN A 3 -29.81 34.51 17.01
C ASN A 3 -28.42 35.01 16.61
N ASN A 4 -27.58 34.13 16.09
CA ASN A 4 -26.52 34.54 15.15
C ASN A 4 -26.55 33.65 13.90
N LEU A 5 -27.03 34.26 12.84
CA LEU A 5 -26.93 33.77 11.47
C LEU A 5 -25.46 33.89 10.99
N SER A 6 -24.87 32.84 10.48
CA SER A 6 -23.67 32.89 9.67
C SER A 6 -24.01 32.75 8.18
N THR A 7 -23.70 33.78 7.44
CA THR A 7 -23.88 33.95 5.99
C THR A 7 -22.78 33.16 5.22
N PRO A 8 -23.09 32.52 4.10
CA PRO A 8 -22.07 31.90 3.25
C PRO A 8 -21.40 32.95 2.33
N PHE A 9 -20.09 32.89 2.31
CA PHE A 9 -19.24 33.67 1.39
C PHE A 9 -19.29 33.06 -0.01
N LYS A 10 -19.82 33.85 -0.99
CA LYS A 10 -19.77 33.53 -2.41
C LYS A 10 -18.49 34.12 -3.01
N LEU A 11 -17.57 33.30 -3.49
CA LEU A 11 -16.49 33.72 -4.37
C LEU A 11 -17.03 33.96 -5.77
N THR A 12 -16.95 35.22 -6.20
CA THR A 12 -17.25 35.65 -7.57
C THR A 12 -15.95 35.67 -8.39
N SER A 13 -15.89 34.82 -9.41
CA SER A 13 -14.81 34.81 -10.40
C SER A 13 -14.91 36.04 -11.27
N LEU A 14 -13.89 36.87 -11.27
CA LEU A 14 -13.77 38.06 -12.13
C LEU A 14 -12.99 37.67 -13.40
N ALA A 15 -13.70 37.49 -14.51
CA ALA A 15 -13.12 37.35 -15.84
C ALA A 15 -12.79 38.72 -16.41
N LEU A 16 -11.51 38.99 -16.63
CA LEU A 16 -11.05 40.26 -17.27
C LEU A 16 -10.94 40.06 -18.78
N CYS A 17 -11.94 40.53 -19.53
CA CYS A 17 -11.87 40.66 -20.99
C CYS A 17 -11.17 41.96 -21.35
N ILE A 18 -10.01 41.90 -22.00
CA ILE A 18 -9.34 43.03 -22.60
C ILE A 18 -9.79 43.12 -24.08
N LEU A 19 -10.63 44.12 -24.40
CA LEU A 19 -10.99 44.50 -25.77
C LEU A 19 -9.97 45.54 -26.27
N LEU A 20 -9.19 45.18 -27.26
CA LEU A 20 -8.38 46.11 -28.04
C LEU A 20 -9.21 46.64 -29.21
N THR A 21 -9.64 47.87 -29.12
CA THR A 21 -10.20 48.65 -30.25
C THR A 21 -9.07 49.34 -30.99
N ALA A 22 -8.80 48.89 -32.21
CA ALA A 22 -7.98 49.62 -33.16
C ALA A 22 -8.88 50.57 -33.97
N CYS A 23 -8.64 51.85 -33.90
CA CYS A 23 -9.26 52.84 -34.78
C CYS A 23 -8.22 53.30 -35.78
N GLY A 24 -8.56 53.19 -37.06
CA GLY A 24 -7.70 53.53 -38.16
C GLY A 24 -7.75 54.97 -38.59
N GLY A 25 -6.88 55.34 -39.50
CA GLY A 25 -6.99 56.51 -40.27
C GLY A 25 -5.71 56.98 -40.96
N GLY A 26 -5.65 56.90 -42.28
CA GLY A 26 -5.04 57.93 -43.16
C GLY A 26 -3.70 57.56 -43.83
N SER A 27 -3.85 57.29 -45.08
CA SER A 27 -2.98 57.45 -46.27
C SER A 27 -1.61 58.09 -46.12
N SER A 28 -0.58 57.41 -46.62
CA SER A 28 0.18 57.82 -47.82
C SER A 28 1.36 56.82 -48.06
N SER A 29 1.58 56.58 -49.35
CA SER A 29 2.52 55.67 -49.96
C SER A 29 3.97 55.92 -49.63
N SER A 30 4.66 54.88 -49.22
CA SER A 30 6.04 54.60 -49.59
C SER A 30 6.27 53.06 -49.44
N ASN A 31 6.74 52.42 -50.51
CA ASN A 31 7.13 50.99 -50.55
C ASN A 31 8.40 50.84 -49.77
N ASP A 32 8.23 50.55 -48.48
CA ASP A 32 9.33 50.02 -47.67
C ASP A 32 8.89 48.63 -47.21
N VAL A 33 9.39 47.60 -47.87
CA VAL A 33 9.15 46.20 -47.55
C VAL A 33 10.01 45.86 -46.32
N THR A 34 9.48 46.09 -45.15
CA THR A 34 10.06 45.56 -43.93
C THR A 34 9.94 44.03 -43.99
N PRO A 35 11.03 43.27 -43.91
CA PRO A 35 10.93 41.82 -43.90
C PRO A 35 10.12 41.36 -42.69
N GLU A 36 9.08 40.58 -42.96
CA GLU A 36 8.27 39.91 -41.95
C GLU A 36 9.21 39.12 -41.00
N PRO A 37 9.09 39.27 -39.68
CA PRO A 37 9.95 38.50 -38.76
C PRO A 37 9.73 37.01 -38.99
N THR A 38 10.79 36.33 -39.37
CA THR A 38 10.81 34.88 -39.50
C THR A 38 10.28 34.28 -38.18
N PRO A 39 9.25 33.41 -38.20
CA PRO A 39 8.72 32.82 -36.99
C PRO A 39 9.84 32.11 -36.26
N THR A 40 10.06 32.47 -35.00
CA THR A 40 10.98 31.78 -34.13
C THR A 40 10.50 30.33 -34.06
N PRO A 41 11.34 29.33 -34.36
CA PRO A 41 10.93 27.93 -34.28
C PRO A 41 10.42 27.63 -32.86
N THR A 42 9.18 27.16 -32.77
CA THR A 42 8.61 26.65 -31.53
C THR A 42 9.57 25.54 -31.07
N PRO A 43 10.06 25.60 -29.83
CA PRO A 43 10.92 24.53 -29.32
C PRO A 43 10.18 23.20 -29.48
N THR A 44 10.80 22.27 -30.18
CA THR A 44 10.31 20.90 -30.27
C THR A 44 10.28 20.38 -28.82
N PRO A 45 9.18 19.77 -28.35
CA PRO A 45 9.16 19.14 -27.04
C PRO A 45 10.31 18.15 -26.95
N THR A 46 11.23 18.38 -26.06
CA THR A 46 12.30 17.42 -25.77
C THR A 46 11.60 16.17 -25.22
N ALA A 47 11.83 15.02 -25.83
CA ALA A 47 11.34 13.75 -25.30
C ALA A 47 11.80 13.61 -23.84
N PRO A 48 10.94 13.14 -22.93
CA PRO A 48 11.33 12.98 -21.54
C PRO A 48 12.60 12.11 -21.45
N THR A 49 13.58 12.60 -20.73
CA THR A 49 14.84 11.90 -20.53
C THR A 49 14.57 10.68 -19.64
N GLN A 50 14.84 9.47 -20.14
CA GLN A 50 14.71 8.27 -19.32
C GLN A 50 15.78 8.21 -18.23
N GLY A 51 15.43 7.57 -17.11
CA GLY A 51 16.35 7.34 -16.00
C GLY A 51 16.56 8.56 -15.09
N GLU A 52 15.68 9.55 -15.15
CA GLU A 52 15.70 10.68 -14.20
C GLU A 52 15.43 10.17 -12.78
N ILE A 53 16.16 10.73 -11.80
CA ILE A 53 15.97 10.41 -10.38
C ILE A 53 14.75 11.14 -9.86
N ILE A 54 13.87 10.38 -9.23
CA ILE A 54 12.66 10.83 -8.55
C ILE A 54 12.92 10.80 -7.05
N GLY A 55 12.58 11.85 -6.35
CA GLY A 55 12.82 11.99 -4.92
C GLY A 55 14.08 12.82 -4.60
N PRO A 56 14.62 12.76 -3.35
CA PRO A 56 14.16 11.85 -2.29
C PRO A 56 12.79 12.21 -1.72
N HIS A 57 11.96 11.20 -1.48
CA HIS A 57 10.66 11.34 -0.82
C HIS A 57 10.76 10.82 0.62
N SER A 58 10.38 11.65 1.59
CA SER A 58 10.38 11.24 2.99
C SER A 58 9.24 10.28 3.28
N THR A 59 9.55 9.16 3.90
CA THR A 59 8.57 8.17 4.40
C THR A 59 8.44 8.25 5.93
N GLY A 60 8.60 9.44 6.48
CA GLY A 60 8.50 9.70 7.92
C GLY A 60 9.68 9.17 8.75
N SER A 61 9.57 9.29 10.04
CA SER A 61 10.57 8.79 11.00
C SER A 61 10.35 7.32 11.35
N VAL A 62 11.27 6.71 12.08
CA VAL A 62 11.10 5.33 12.59
C VAL A 62 9.91 5.23 13.55
N SER A 63 9.68 6.27 14.37
CA SER A 63 8.58 6.32 15.32
C SER A 63 7.24 6.80 14.73
N ALA A 64 7.27 7.38 13.55
CA ALA A 64 6.10 7.84 12.81
C ALA A 64 6.34 7.60 11.31
N PRO A 65 6.24 6.36 10.85
CA PRO A 65 6.41 6.04 9.44
C PRO A 65 5.17 6.45 8.64
N GLU A 66 5.40 7.01 7.45
CA GLU A 66 4.35 7.50 6.56
C GLU A 66 4.45 6.83 5.20
N PHE A 67 3.32 6.65 4.54
CA PHE A 67 3.29 6.20 3.15
C PHE A 67 3.53 7.36 2.18
N VAL A 68 4.21 7.07 1.10
CA VAL A 68 4.30 7.89 -0.10
C VAL A 68 3.73 7.05 -1.24
N TYR A 69 2.57 7.42 -1.74
CA TYR A 69 1.92 6.77 -2.88
C TYR A 69 2.35 7.44 -4.18
N TYR A 70 2.58 6.66 -5.22
CA TYR A 70 3.12 7.17 -6.47
C TYR A 70 2.41 6.56 -7.68
N ASP A 71 2.00 7.40 -8.62
CA ASP A 71 1.45 7.05 -9.92
C ASP A 71 2.61 7.02 -10.93
N LEU A 72 2.90 5.84 -11.48
CA LEU A 72 3.99 5.63 -12.44
C LEU A 72 3.69 6.24 -13.80
N ASP A 73 2.43 6.31 -14.20
CA ASP A 73 1.99 6.89 -15.46
C ASP A 73 2.10 8.41 -15.45
N ALA A 74 1.61 9.05 -14.40
CA ALA A 74 1.70 10.50 -14.22
C ALA A 74 3.07 10.96 -13.74
N LYS A 75 3.92 10.05 -13.27
CA LYS A 75 5.21 10.32 -12.60
C LYS A 75 5.03 11.33 -11.45
N ALA A 76 4.08 11.09 -10.59
CA ALA A 76 3.71 11.99 -9.52
C ALA A 76 3.35 11.28 -8.22
N VAL A 77 3.60 11.96 -7.10
CA VAL A 77 3.06 11.56 -5.79
C VAL A 77 1.55 11.76 -5.80
N VAL A 78 0.84 10.78 -5.27
CA VAL A 78 -0.61 10.83 -5.04
C VAL A 78 -0.83 11.08 -3.55
N GLU A 79 -1.43 12.22 -3.23
CA GLU A 79 -1.67 12.61 -1.84
C GLU A 79 -2.90 11.88 -1.29
N LEU A 80 -2.66 10.80 -0.54
CA LEU A 80 -3.70 9.95 0.04
C LEU A 80 -3.40 9.66 1.50
N THR A 81 -4.45 9.50 2.29
CA THR A 81 -4.36 8.80 3.58
C THR A 81 -4.29 7.29 3.35
N GLU A 82 -3.86 6.52 4.36
CA GLU A 82 -3.84 5.05 4.28
C GLU A 82 -5.23 4.50 3.99
N GLU A 83 -6.27 5.11 4.55
CA GLU A 83 -7.67 4.73 4.31
C GLU A 83 -8.11 5.00 2.85
N GLN A 84 -7.80 6.18 2.32
CA GLN A 84 -8.12 6.50 0.93
C GLN A 84 -7.41 5.59 -0.05
N ALA A 85 -6.17 5.22 0.24
CA ALA A 85 -5.35 4.39 -0.64
C ALA A 85 -5.90 2.96 -0.81
N LYS A 86 -6.68 2.44 0.14
CA LYS A 86 -7.28 1.10 0.05
C LYS A 86 -8.29 0.98 -1.09
N THR A 87 -8.97 2.07 -1.45
CA THR A 87 -10.00 2.11 -2.49
C THR A 87 -9.59 2.92 -3.72
N ASP A 88 -8.42 3.56 -3.67
CA ASP A 88 -7.91 4.36 -4.77
C ASP A 88 -7.25 3.48 -5.84
N THR A 89 -7.51 3.79 -7.11
CA THR A 89 -7.02 3.04 -8.28
C THR A 89 -5.93 3.79 -9.06
N VAL A 90 -5.52 4.96 -8.59
CA VAL A 90 -4.58 5.82 -9.34
C VAL A 90 -3.13 5.51 -8.99
N TRP A 91 -2.83 5.25 -7.71
CA TRP A 91 -1.47 4.93 -7.33
C TRP A 91 -1.08 3.51 -7.75
N ASP A 92 0.18 3.31 -8.09
CA ASP A 92 0.72 2.01 -8.52
C ASP A 92 1.65 1.41 -7.47
N VAL A 93 2.59 2.22 -6.97
CA VAL A 93 3.57 1.81 -5.97
C VAL A 93 3.52 2.74 -4.78
N ALA A 94 3.81 2.21 -3.60
CA ALA A 94 3.94 3.01 -2.40
C ALA A 94 5.18 2.62 -1.60
N PHE A 95 5.70 3.58 -0.86
CA PHE A 95 6.89 3.41 -0.03
C PHE A 95 6.55 3.78 1.41
N LYS A 96 6.92 2.91 2.35
CA LYS A 96 6.86 3.20 3.79
C LYS A 96 8.14 2.67 4.43
N ARG A 97 9.03 3.54 4.84
CA ARG A 97 10.39 3.20 5.26
C ARG A 97 11.08 2.38 4.15
N SER A 98 11.63 1.21 4.47
CA SER A 98 12.26 0.30 3.49
C SER A 98 11.26 -0.57 2.73
N GLY A 99 9.99 -0.53 3.08
CA GLY A 99 8.94 -1.31 2.42
C GLY A 99 8.54 -0.70 1.09
N VAL A 100 8.30 -1.57 0.10
CA VAL A 100 7.69 -1.24 -1.19
C VAL A 100 6.39 -2.02 -1.28
N TYR A 101 5.34 -1.36 -1.69
CA TYR A 101 3.98 -1.87 -1.75
C TYR A 101 3.39 -1.63 -3.13
N LEU A 102 2.60 -2.57 -3.59
CA LEU A 102 1.91 -2.52 -4.88
C LEU A 102 0.41 -2.35 -4.66
N ASN A 103 -0.26 -1.57 -5.49
CA ASN A 103 -1.71 -1.44 -5.41
C ASN A 103 -2.38 -2.79 -5.72
N GLN A 104 -3.30 -3.21 -4.87
CA GLN A 104 -4.03 -4.47 -4.99
C GLN A 104 -5.53 -4.26 -5.20
N HIS A 105 -5.95 -3.03 -5.54
CA HIS A 105 -7.35 -2.80 -5.92
C HIS A 105 -7.71 -3.63 -7.16
N SER A 106 -8.91 -4.21 -7.19
CA SER A 106 -9.34 -5.09 -8.29
C SER A 106 -9.27 -4.46 -9.67
N ASP A 107 -9.44 -3.14 -9.73
CA ASP A 107 -9.40 -2.37 -10.98
C ASP A 107 -7.98 -1.85 -11.31
N ASN A 108 -7.02 -2.00 -10.40
CA ASN A 108 -5.61 -1.68 -10.62
C ASN A 108 -4.70 -2.65 -9.83
N THR A 109 -4.81 -3.94 -10.09
CA THR A 109 -3.89 -4.92 -9.49
C THR A 109 -2.51 -4.78 -10.14
N VAL A 110 -1.57 -4.25 -9.36
CA VAL A 110 -0.18 -4.06 -9.78
C VAL A 110 0.66 -5.26 -9.38
N THR A 111 1.55 -5.67 -10.27
CA THR A 111 2.47 -6.80 -10.04
C THR A 111 3.90 -6.42 -10.37
N ALA A 112 4.87 -7.10 -9.78
CA ALA A 112 6.28 -6.85 -9.98
C ALA A 112 7.06 -8.11 -10.37
N TYR A 113 8.12 -7.91 -11.13
CA TYR A 113 9.12 -8.92 -11.49
C TYR A 113 10.51 -8.32 -11.34
N ALA A 114 11.40 -8.95 -10.57
CA ALA A 114 12.80 -8.57 -10.47
C ALA A 114 13.58 -9.14 -11.65
N THR A 115 14.30 -8.31 -12.39
CA THR A 115 15.02 -8.75 -13.59
C THR A 115 16.31 -9.50 -13.26
N GLY A 116 16.89 -9.27 -12.08
CA GLY A 116 18.16 -9.85 -11.64
C GLY A 116 19.35 -9.32 -12.43
N ASN A 117 19.23 -8.13 -13.02
CA ASN A 117 20.31 -7.53 -13.82
C ASN A 117 21.47 -6.97 -12.97
N ASN A 118 21.44 -7.20 -11.68
CA ASN A 118 22.45 -6.80 -10.69
C ASN A 118 23.35 -7.97 -10.23
N SER A 119 23.55 -8.96 -11.08
CA SER A 119 24.32 -10.18 -10.73
C SER A 119 25.78 -9.94 -10.34
N ASP A 120 26.36 -8.82 -10.72
CA ASP A 120 27.71 -8.36 -10.36
C ASP A 120 27.84 -7.83 -8.93
N PHE A 121 26.70 -7.64 -8.25
CA PHE A 121 26.66 -7.32 -6.82
C PHE A 121 26.82 -8.55 -5.92
N PHE A 122 26.80 -9.76 -6.50
CA PHE A 122 26.81 -11.01 -5.76
C PHE A 122 27.87 -11.96 -6.31
N ASP A 123 28.49 -12.75 -5.43
CA ASP A 123 29.39 -13.81 -5.84
C ASP A 123 28.64 -15.09 -6.30
N ALA A 124 29.36 -16.10 -6.72
CA ALA A 124 28.79 -17.36 -7.21
C ALA A 124 27.95 -18.11 -6.18
N ASP A 125 28.11 -17.82 -4.90
CA ASP A 125 27.35 -18.39 -3.80
C ASP A 125 26.14 -17.51 -3.40
N GLY A 126 25.90 -16.41 -4.14
CA GLY A 126 24.82 -15.44 -3.88
C GLY A 126 25.10 -14.50 -2.70
N LYS A 127 26.34 -14.40 -2.26
CA LYS A 127 26.74 -13.51 -1.17
C LYS A 127 27.08 -12.13 -1.71
N ALA A 128 26.64 -11.10 -1.02
CA ALA A 128 26.90 -9.71 -1.37
C ALA A 128 28.41 -9.38 -1.43
N ILE A 129 28.85 -8.78 -2.53
CA ILE A 129 30.20 -8.28 -2.75
C ILE A 129 30.24 -6.83 -2.25
N ALA A 130 30.72 -6.62 -1.02
CA ALA A 130 30.71 -5.31 -0.38
C ALA A 130 31.33 -4.20 -1.23
N ALA A 131 32.38 -4.50 -1.99
CA ALA A 131 33.05 -3.52 -2.85
C ALA A 131 32.12 -3.02 -3.98
N SER A 132 31.30 -3.89 -4.59
CA SER A 132 30.32 -3.52 -5.61
C SER A 132 29.29 -2.55 -5.04
N PHE A 133 28.67 -2.89 -3.89
CA PHE A 133 27.70 -2.02 -3.25
C PHE A 133 28.27 -0.63 -2.84
N ILE A 134 29.49 -0.59 -2.34
CA ILE A 134 30.12 0.66 -1.89
C ILE A 134 30.51 1.56 -3.09
N ALA A 135 30.85 0.96 -4.23
CA ALA A 135 31.24 1.69 -5.44
C ALA A 135 30.05 2.15 -6.28
N ALA A 136 28.92 1.47 -6.18
CA ALA A 136 27.74 1.75 -6.99
C ALA A 136 27.10 3.10 -6.64
N THR A 137 26.70 3.83 -7.66
CA THR A 137 25.95 5.08 -7.59
C THR A 137 24.78 5.05 -8.58
N ALA A 138 23.83 5.94 -8.41
CA ALA A 138 22.75 6.08 -9.36
C ALA A 138 23.25 6.36 -10.79
N GLU A 139 24.40 7.05 -10.95
CA GLU A 139 25.00 7.34 -12.25
C GLU A 139 25.69 6.11 -12.84
N SER A 140 26.44 5.32 -12.03
CA SER A 140 27.14 4.14 -12.53
C SER A 140 26.16 3.07 -13.01
N GLU A 141 25.01 2.94 -12.34
CA GLU A 141 23.98 1.93 -12.61
C GLU A 141 22.91 2.40 -13.63
N LEU A 142 23.06 3.60 -14.18
CA LEU A 142 22.13 4.13 -15.18
C LEU A 142 22.12 3.29 -16.47
N SER A 143 23.29 2.82 -16.90
CA SER A 143 23.39 2.00 -18.12
C SER A 143 22.62 0.70 -18.03
N ASP A 144 22.64 0.05 -16.88
CA ASP A 144 21.93 -1.21 -16.63
C ASP A 144 20.42 -0.99 -16.56
N TYR A 145 19.99 0.11 -15.96
CA TYR A 145 18.60 0.53 -16.00
C TYR A 145 18.11 0.79 -17.43
N LEU A 146 18.89 1.53 -18.24
CA LEU A 146 18.55 1.84 -19.64
C LEU A 146 18.61 0.62 -20.56
N ALA A 147 19.35 -0.41 -20.20
CA ALA A 147 19.45 -1.64 -20.97
C ALA A 147 18.17 -2.46 -21.00
N ILE A 148 17.30 -2.32 -19.96
CA ILE A 148 16.03 -3.05 -19.86
C ILE A 148 15.03 -2.51 -20.90
N LYS A 149 14.53 -3.41 -21.76
CA LYS A 149 13.64 -3.13 -22.89
C LYS A 149 12.42 -4.04 -22.88
N THR A 150 11.50 -3.82 -23.80
CA THR A 150 10.29 -4.64 -24.00
C THR A 150 10.62 -6.13 -24.20
N SER A 151 11.74 -6.45 -24.84
CA SER A 151 12.19 -7.85 -25.03
C SER A 151 12.54 -8.56 -23.71
N ASP A 152 12.82 -7.82 -22.64
CA ASP A 152 13.18 -8.37 -21.34
C ASP A 152 11.94 -8.60 -20.45
N VAL A 153 10.76 -8.14 -20.89
CA VAL A 153 9.50 -8.40 -20.21
C VAL A 153 9.12 -9.87 -20.38
N PRO A 154 8.97 -10.63 -19.28
CA PRO A 154 8.57 -12.01 -19.37
C PRO A 154 7.21 -12.17 -20.06
N THR A 155 7.12 -13.13 -21.00
CA THR A 155 5.84 -13.53 -21.59
C THR A 155 5.05 -14.47 -20.70
N ASP A 156 5.68 -15.05 -19.70
CA ASP A 156 5.07 -15.88 -18.67
C ASP A 156 4.58 -14.97 -17.52
N GLU A 157 3.29 -14.71 -17.52
CA GLU A 157 2.62 -13.83 -16.52
C GLU A 157 2.78 -14.33 -15.08
N THR A 158 3.00 -15.62 -14.87
CA THR A 158 3.19 -16.20 -13.53
C THR A 158 4.49 -15.76 -12.85
N LYS A 159 5.39 -15.13 -13.59
CA LYS A 159 6.62 -14.54 -13.03
C LYS A 159 6.37 -13.20 -12.34
N PHE A 160 5.29 -12.52 -12.69
CA PHE A 160 4.90 -11.30 -12.03
C PHE A 160 4.17 -11.64 -10.73
N VAL A 161 4.64 -11.06 -9.64
CA VAL A 161 4.13 -11.32 -8.28
C VAL A 161 3.37 -10.11 -7.79
N ALA A 162 2.15 -10.33 -7.31
CA ALA A 162 1.36 -9.33 -6.60
C ALA A 162 1.73 -9.30 -5.13
N ASP A 163 1.42 -8.20 -4.45
CA ASP A 163 1.34 -8.22 -3.01
C ASP A 163 0.12 -9.06 -2.59
N VAL A 164 0.26 -9.80 -1.50
CA VAL A 164 -0.84 -10.58 -0.94
C VAL A 164 -1.25 -9.94 0.37
N THR A 165 -2.49 -9.51 0.45
CA THR A 165 -3.10 -9.13 1.72
C THR A 165 -3.61 -10.37 2.42
N SER A 166 -3.39 -10.47 3.70
CA SER A 166 -4.03 -11.47 4.54
C SER A 166 -4.51 -10.83 5.82
N ASN A 167 -5.58 -11.37 6.32
CA ASN A 167 -6.11 -10.96 7.59
C ASN A 167 -5.13 -11.38 8.70
N ILE A 168 -4.84 -10.49 9.61
CA ILE A 168 -4.05 -10.83 10.80
C ILE A 168 -4.77 -11.87 11.66
N ILE A 169 -6.11 -11.90 11.58
CA ILE A 169 -6.94 -12.88 12.26
C ILE A 169 -7.20 -14.03 11.28
N ASP A 170 -6.24 -14.93 11.17
CA ASP A 170 -6.30 -16.10 10.30
C ASP A 170 -6.12 -17.40 11.09
N GLY A 171 -6.70 -18.50 10.56
CA GLY A 171 -6.60 -19.83 11.16
C GLY A 171 -7.46 -20.01 12.41
N PHE A 172 -8.54 -19.24 12.58
CA PHE A 172 -9.51 -19.41 13.67
C PHE A 172 -10.43 -20.63 13.48
N TYR A 173 -10.32 -21.31 12.33
CA TYR A 173 -11.07 -22.53 12.02
C TYR A 173 -10.19 -23.60 11.39
N ASP A 174 -10.64 -24.85 11.50
CA ASP A 174 -10.08 -26.01 10.81
C ASP A 174 -11.04 -26.51 9.74
N TYR A 175 -10.52 -26.78 8.54
CA TYR A 175 -11.27 -27.37 7.45
C TYR A 175 -10.82 -28.79 7.16
N ASN A 176 -11.75 -29.74 7.24
CA ASN A 176 -11.51 -31.13 6.87
C ASN A 176 -11.85 -31.36 5.39
N SER A 177 -10.83 -31.51 4.55
CA SER A 177 -11.00 -31.70 3.10
C SER A 177 -11.70 -33.01 2.70
N THR A 178 -11.78 -34.01 3.60
CA THR A 178 -12.43 -35.28 3.33
C THR A 178 -13.93 -35.23 3.65
N THR A 179 -14.30 -34.60 4.76
CA THR A 179 -15.69 -34.54 5.23
C THR A 179 -16.35 -33.21 4.89
N HIS A 180 -15.56 -32.22 4.44
CA HIS A 180 -15.99 -30.83 4.24
C HIS A 180 -16.51 -30.16 5.52
N ALA A 181 -16.18 -30.70 6.68
CA ALA A 181 -16.54 -30.11 7.95
C ALA A 181 -15.64 -28.90 8.26
N VAL A 182 -16.25 -27.86 8.81
CA VAL A 182 -15.59 -26.70 9.41
C VAL A 182 -15.83 -26.74 10.90
N THR A 183 -14.76 -26.58 11.68
CA THR A 183 -14.82 -26.53 13.14
C THR A 183 -13.98 -25.37 13.64
N ALA A 184 -14.32 -24.81 14.79
CA ALA A 184 -13.49 -23.82 15.44
C ALA A 184 -12.12 -24.42 15.80
N ALA A 185 -11.05 -23.65 15.57
CA ALA A 185 -9.71 -23.96 16.04
C ALA A 185 -9.53 -23.38 17.45
N ASP A 186 -10.16 -24.00 18.45
CA ASP A 186 -10.32 -23.47 19.80
C ASP A 186 -9.02 -23.33 20.61
N THR A 187 -7.92 -23.91 20.11
CA THR A 187 -6.56 -23.73 20.65
C THR A 187 -5.85 -22.49 20.08
N LYS A 188 -6.37 -21.89 19.01
CA LYS A 188 -5.83 -20.69 18.41
C LYS A 188 -6.56 -19.47 18.96
N TYR A 189 -5.80 -18.46 19.32
CA TYR A 189 -6.39 -17.23 19.84
C TYR A 189 -5.69 -16.01 19.29
N PHE A 190 -6.36 -14.89 19.46
CA PHE A 190 -5.96 -13.59 18.97
C PHE A 190 -6.10 -12.56 20.09
N ILE A 191 -5.38 -11.47 19.96
CA ILE A 191 -5.57 -10.29 20.79
C ILE A 191 -5.75 -9.12 19.84
N ALA A 192 -6.89 -8.45 19.93
CA ALA A 192 -7.14 -7.18 19.26
C ALA A 192 -6.68 -6.04 20.16
N ASN A 193 -6.16 -4.98 19.55
CA ASN A 193 -5.85 -3.70 20.15
C ASN A 193 -6.62 -2.63 19.38
N SER A 194 -7.60 -2.02 19.99
CA SER A 194 -8.46 -0.99 19.45
C SER A 194 -8.75 0.04 20.53
N ASP A 195 -8.80 1.33 20.20
CA ASP A 195 -9.09 2.44 21.11
C ASP A 195 -8.28 2.41 22.43
N ASP A 196 -7.00 2.04 22.33
CA ASP A 196 -6.10 1.82 23.48
C ASP A 196 -6.57 0.72 24.45
N ALA A 197 -7.47 -0.16 24.03
CA ALA A 197 -7.95 -1.32 24.75
C ALA A 197 -7.48 -2.63 24.11
N PHE A 198 -7.54 -3.72 24.89
CA PHE A 198 -7.13 -5.04 24.41
C PHE A 198 -8.26 -6.05 24.63
N THR A 199 -8.54 -6.85 23.61
CA THR A 199 -9.46 -7.98 23.75
C THR A 199 -8.81 -9.25 23.26
N LYS A 200 -8.54 -10.18 24.17
CA LYS A 200 -8.16 -11.54 23.77
C LYS A 200 -9.42 -12.33 23.42
N PHE A 201 -9.38 -13.08 22.32
CA PHE A 201 -10.52 -13.85 21.87
C PHE A 201 -10.10 -15.12 21.12
N ARG A 202 -11.00 -16.08 21.06
CA ARG A 202 -10.88 -17.31 20.25
C ARG A 202 -12.26 -17.78 19.78
N ALA A 203 -12.30 -18.47 18.63
CA ALA A 203 -13.51 -19.14 18.20
C ALA A 203 -13.68 -20.45 18.97
N THR A 204 -14.87 -20.66 19.53
CA THR A 204 -15.21 -21.89 20.28
C THR A 204 -16.21 -22.76 19.55
N SER A 205 -17.00 -22.18 18.63
CA SER A 205 -17.96 -22.91 17.80
C SER A 205 -18.13 -22.20 16.46
N ILE A 206 -18.28 -22.97 15.40
CA ILE A 206 -18.64 -22.48 14.06
C ILE A 206 -19.69 -23.44 13.48
N THR A 207 -20.78 -22.87 12.97
CA THR A 207 -21.72 -23.53 12.09
C THR A 207 -21.69 -22.93 10.71
N THR A 208 -21.97 -23.72 9.68
CA THR A 208 -21.95 -23.24 8.30
C THR A 208 -23.36 -23.03 7.76
N ALA A 209 -23.51 -22.01 6.91
CA ALA A 209 -24.70 -21.79 6.10
C ALA A 209 -24.26 -21.56 4.65
N GLY A 210 -24.80 -22.36 3.72
CA GLY A 210 -24.31 -22.36 2.35
C GLY A 210 -22.81 -22.66 2.30
N ARG A 211 -22.02 -21.72 1.77
CA ARG A 211 -20.56 -21.80 1.67
C ARG A 211 -19.83 -20.92 2.68
N GLY A 212 -20.56 -20.32 3.62
CA GLY A 212 -20.03 -19.38 4.57
C GLY A 212 -20.27 -19.79 6.03
N ILE A 213 -19.87 -18.92 6.94
CA ILE A 213 -20.13 -19.01 8.37
C ILE A 213 -21.62 -18.67 8.60
N GLY A 214 -22.39 -19.61 9.12
CA GLY A 214 -23.77 -19.35 9.54
C GLY A 214 -23.80 -18.65 10.90
N GLN A 215 -23.08 -19.22 11.88
CA GLN A 215 -22.93 -18.67 13.20
C GLN A 215 -21.53 -18.96 13.71
N ILE A 216 -20.92 -18.00 14.36
CA ILE A 216 -19.65 -18.16 15.07
C ILE A 216 -19.82 -17.73 16.52
N THR A 217 -19.28 -18.51 17.44
CA THR A 217 -19.20 -18.17 18.86
C THR A 217 -17.77 -17.85 19.20
N LEU A 218 -17.53 -16.65 19.72
CA LEU A 218 -16.25 -16.22 20.25
C LEU A 218 -16.29 -16.24 21.78
N GLN A 219 -15.22 -16.69 22.40
CA GLN A 219 -14.93 -16.42 23.78
C GLN A 219 -14.02 -15.19 23.83
N THR A 220 -14.43 -14.16 24.56
CA THR A 220 -13.76 -12.85 24.59
C THR A 220 -13.39 -12.49 26.04
N ALA A 221 -12.32 -11.73 26.22
CA ALA A 221 -11.98 -11.10 27.48
C ALA A 221 -11.35 -9.73 27.22
N TYR A 222 -12.05 -8.69 27.63
CA TYR A 222 -11.71 -7.29 27.41
C TYR A 222 -10.82 -6.74 28.54
N GLN A 223 -9.95 -5.80 28.20
CA GLN A 223 -9.10 -5.05 29.14
C GLN A 223 -8.98 -3.61 28.63
N SER A 224 -9.54 -2.64 29.36
CA SER A 224 -9.30 -1.23 29.03
C SER A 224 -7.85 -0.82 29.33
N SER A 225 -7.40 0.31 28.76
CA SER A 225 -6.05 0.85 29.02
C SER A 225 -5.78 1.18 30.49
N SER A 226 -6.81 1.34 31.30
CA SER A 226 -6.70 1.61 32.74
C SER A 226 -6.70 0.36 33.62
N ASP A 227 -7.04 -0.80 33.07
CA ASP A 227 -7.17 -2.04 33.80
C ASP A 227 -5.84 -2.81 33.89
N ALA A 228 -5.57 -3.42 35.03
CA ALA A 228 -4.39 -4.25 35.24
C ALA A 228 -4.59 -5.72 34.83
N ALA A 229 -5.80 -6.09 34.43
CA ALA A 229 -6.17 -7.46 34.09
C ALA A 229 -7.32 -7.50 33.08
N PHE A 230 -7.39 -8.60 32.31
CA PHE A 230 -8.57 -8.88 31.50
C PHE A 230 -9.81 -9.08 32.37
N ALA A 231 -10.94 -8.60 31.92
CA ALA A 231 -12.25 -8.87 32.51
C ALA A 231 -12.56 -10.39 32.48
N ALA A 232 -13.61 -10.79 33.17
CA ALA A 232 -14.09 -12.15 33.07
C ALA A 232 -14.49 -12.48 31.64
N GLU A 233 -14.19 -13.70 31.23
CA GLU A 233 -14.53 -14.20 29.89
C GLU A 233 -16.05 -14.12 29.65
N GLN A 234 -16.39 -13.72 28.44
CA GLN A 234 -17.76 -13.65 27.95
C GLN A 234 -17.87 -14.44 26.65
N GLU A 235 -19.07 -14.89 26.38
CA GLU A 235 -19.43 -15.50 25.10
C GLU A 235 -20.07 -14.40 24.22
N LEU A 236 -19.59 -14.32 22.97
CA LEU A 236 -20.14 -13.49 21.92
C LEU A 236 -20.60 -14.40 20.80
N VAL A 237 -21.90 -14.43 20.57
CA VAL A 237 -22.50 -15.21 19.46
C VAL A 237 -22.81 -14.26 18.32
N ILE A 238 -22.24 -14.52 17.16
CA ILE A 238 -22.44 -13.76 15.93
C ILE A 238 -23.28 -14.63 15.00
N ASP A 239 -24.51 -14.21 14.71
CA ASP A 239 -25.43 -14.90 13.81
C ASP A 239 -25.35 -14.31 12.39
N ALA A 240 -24.28 -14.67 11.69
CA ALA A 240 -24.02 -14.18 10.33
C ALA A 240 -25.09 -14.59 9.34
N ALA A 241 -25.74 -15.75 9.52
CA ALA A 241 -26.82 -16.17 8.63
C ALA A 241 -28.07 -15.28 8.77
N LEU A 242 -28.28 -14.71 9.94
CA LEU A 242 -29.37 -13.75 10.17
C LEU A 242 -29.00 -12.36 9.65
N THR A 243 -27.80 -11.90 9.96
CA THR A 243 -27.34 -10.54 9.65
C THR A 243 -27.04 -10.36 8.17
N CYS A 244 -26.40 -11.35 7.50
CA CYS A 244 -26.05 -11.32 6.08
C CYS A 244 -27.27 -11.48 5.17
N SER A 245 -28.22 -10.58 5.25
CA SER A 245 -29.44 -10.60 4.43
C SER A 245 -29.64 -9.28 3.67
N GLY A 246 -30.30 -9.34 2.51
CA GLY A 246 -30.55 -8.15 1.69
C GLY A 246 -29.23 -7.50 1.21
N ASP A 247 -29.09 -6.20 1.46
CA ASP A 247 -27.95 -5.39 1.00
C ASP A 247 -26.78 -5.34 2.01
N VAL A 248 -26.89 -6.07 3.14
CA VAL A 248 -25.81 -6.13 4.13
C VAL A 248 -24.59 -6.82 3.53
N THR A 249 -23.42 -6.19 3.67
CA THR A 249 -22.17 -6.68 3.12
C THR A 249 -21.22 -7.24 4.17
N HIS A 250 -21.37 -6.82 5.44
CA HIS A 250 -20.54 -7.25 6.56
C HIS A 250 -21.36 -7.36 7.84
N VAL A 251 -20.91 -8.23 8.73
CA VAL A 251 -21.30 -8.24 10.13
C VAL A 251 -20.19 -7.53 10.90
N TYR A 252 -20.53 -6.49 11.65
CA TYR A 252 -19.58 -5.71 12.45
C TYR A 252 -19.70 -6.05 13.92
N VAL A 253 -18.59 -6.06 14.63
CA VAL A 253 -18.50 -6.46 16.02
C VAL A 253 -17.67 -5.43 16.79
N ASP A 254 -18.20 -5.00 17.93
CA ASP A 254 -17.55 -4.16 18.92
C ASP A 254 -17.24 -5.01 20.15
N PHE A 255 -15.98 -5.17 20.48
CA PHE A 255 -15.52 -5.94 21.63
C PHE A 255 -15.69 -5.20 22.94
N ASP A 256 -15.72 -3.86 22.93
CA ASP A 256 -15.93 -3.04 24.11
C ASP A 256 -17.32 -3.26 24.70
N THR A 257 -18.31 -3.37 23.83
CA THR A 257 -19.69 -3.68 24.21
C THR A 257 -20.02 -5.16 24.12
N ASN A 258 -19.14 -5.97 23.51
CA ASN A 258 -19.31 -7.41 23.25
C ASN A 258 -20.58 -7.71 22.47
N GLN A 259 -20.81 -6.98 21.36
CA GLN A 259 -22.05 -7.08 20.56
C GLN A 259 -21.78 -6.92 19.06
N GLU A 260 -22.74 -7.43 18.26
CA GLU A 260 -22.87 -7.01 16.87
C GLU A 260 -23.35 -5.55 16.83
N VAL A 261 -22.75 -4.75 15.94
CA VAL A 261 -23.04 -3.32 15.74
C VAL A 261 -23.24 -3.03 14.25
N THR A 262 -23.51 -1.77 13.90
CA THR A 262 -23.61 -1.34 12.52
C THR A 262 -22.32 -0.69 12.04
N MET A 263 -22.11 -0.58 10.73
CA MET A 263 -20.96 0.13 10.13
C MET A 263 -20.81 1.59 10.62
N ALA A 264 -21.89 2.20 11.11
CA ALA A 264 -21.88 3.59 11.58
C ALA A 264 -21.42 3.74 13.04
N ASP A 265 -21.36 2.64 13.77
CA ASP A 265 -20.89 2.58 15.15
C ASP A 265 -19.36 2.34 15.18
N ALA A 266 -18.73 2.49 16.34
CA ALA A 266 -17.39 1.95 16.55
C ALA A 266 -17.43 0.42 16.46
N TRP A 267 -16.45 -0.17 15.78
CA TRP A 267 -16.33 -1.62 15.64
C TRP A 267 -14.84 -2.03 15.55
N ASP A 268 -14.53 -3.22 16.02
CA ASP A 268 -13.16 -3.74 16.07
C ASP A 268 -12.87 -4.74 14.97
N VAL A 269 -13.83 -5.61 14.67
CA VAL A 269 -13.70 -6.64 13.64
C VAL A 269 -14.96 -6.73 12.80
N SER A 270 -14.79 -7.19 11.55
CA SER A 270 -15.92 -7.48 10.66
C SER A 270 -15.75 -8.81 9.95
N LEU A 271 -16.88 -9.43 9.63
CA LEU A 271 -16.96 -10.65 8.84
C LEU A 271 -17.68 -10.30 7.52
N PRO A 272 -16.99 -10.36 6.36
CA PRO A 272 -17.63 -10.13 5.07
C PRO A 272 -18.74 -11.15 4.83
N CYS A 273 -19.90 -10.69 4.36
CA CYS A 273 -20.97 -11.59 3.97
C CYS A 273 -20.60 -12.37 2.71
N ALA A 274 -20.80 -13.69 2.72
CA ALA A 274 -20.58 -14.54 1.56
C ALA A 274 -21.40 -14.08 0.36
N ALA A 275 -20.92 -14.33 -0.86
CA ALA A 275 -21.57 -13.88 -2.09
C ALA A 275 -23.02 -14.39 -2.24
N ASP A 276 -23.34 -15.56 -1.68
CA ASP A 276 -24.69 -16.14 -1.67
C ASP A 276 -25.58 -15.59 -0.54
N LYS A 277 -25.06 -14.71 0.31
CA LYS A 277 -25.76 -14.07 1.43
C LYS A 277 -26.39 -15.04 2.44
N THR A 278 -25.92 -16.27 2.50
CA THR A 278 -26.38 -17.27 3.46
C THR A 278 -25.64 -17.22 4.79
N GLY A 279 -24.54 -16.49 4.84
CA GLY A 279 -23.68 -16.31 5.98
C GLY A 279 -22.50 -15.40 5.65
N ALA A 280 -21.48 -15.37 6.50
CA ALA A 280 -20.23 -14.65 6.30
C ALA A 280 -19.19 -15.53 5.59
N ASP A 281 -18.23 -14.92 4.89
CA ASP A 281 -17.03 -15.62 4.42
C ASP A 281 -16.19 -16.08 5.61
N PHE A 282 -15.28 -17.06 5.38
CA PHE A 282 -14.36 -17.55 6.40
C PHE A 282 -13.18 -16.60 6.58
N SER A 283 -13.48 -15.32 6.84
CA SER A 283 -12.52 -14.28 7.13
C SER A 283 -13.02 -13.37 8.25
N ILE A 284 -12.09 -12.86 9.05
CA ILE A 284 -12.33 -11.84 10.06
C ILE A 284 -11.34 -10.72 9.76
N ASN A 285 -11.86 -9.57 9.36
CA ASN A 285 -11.07 -8.37 9.10
C ASN A 285 -11.01 -7.53 10.38
N ILE A 286 -9.88 -6.88 10.62
CA ILE A 286 -9.78 -5.92 11.71
C ILE A 286 -10.16 -4.51 11.22
N ALA A 287 -10.63 -3.66 12.11
CA ALA A 287 -10.92 -2.25 11.79
C ALA A 287 -9.64 -1.51 11.38
N ASP A 288 -9.80 -0.43 10.61
CA ASP A 288 -8.65 0.30 10.05
C ASP A 288 -7.77 0.96 11.10
N ASP A 289 -8.35 1.40 12.19
CA ASP A 289 -7.70 2.01 13.35
C ASP A 289 -7.30 0.98 14.43
N ALA A 290 -7.65 -0.29 14.23
CA ALA A 290 -7.32 -1.39 15.13
C ALA A 290 -6.12 -2.22 14.62
N GLN A 291 -5.58 -3.03 15.50
CA GLN A 291 -4.50 -3.97 15.23
C GLN A 291 -4.78 -5.28 15.94
N ALA A 292 -4.19 -6.36 15.46
CA ALA A 292 -4.28 -7.65 16.16
C ALA A 292 -2.94 -8.40 16.13
N ILE A 293 -2.87 -9.43 16.96
CA ILE A 293 -1.80 -10.41 16.94
C ILE A 293 -2.39 -11.79 17.26
N HIS A 294 -1.83 -12.82 16.68
CA HIS A 294 -1.95 -14.17 17.22
C HIS A 294 -0.70 -14.50 18.03
N ASP A 295 -0.87 -15.09 19.19
CA ASP A 295 0.24 -15.52 20.03
C ASP A 295 0.05 -17.01 20.39
N PHE A 296 0.60 -17.86 19.53
CA PHE A 296 0.48 -19.31 19.69
C PHE A 296 1.51 -19.90 20.64
N ASP A 297 2.50 -19.12 21.07
CA ASP A 297 3.52 -19.56 22.03
C ASP A 297 3.00 -19.53 23.46
N ASN A 298 2.08 -18.61 23.78
CA ASN A 298 1.33 -18.58 25.02
C ASN A 298 -0.01 -19.31 24.84
N ASN A 299 -0.52 -19.92 25.90
CA ASN A 299 -1.90 -20.37 25.84
C ASN A 299 -2.84 -19.21 26.23
N TYR A 300 -4.08 -19.29 25.82
CA TYR A 300 -5.09 -18.25 26.03
C TYR A 300 -5.23 -17.79 27.50
N ASP A 301 -5.14 -18.73 28.45
CA ASP A 301 -5.28 -18.46 29.89
C ASP A 301 -4.02 -17.86 30.50
N ALA A 302 -2.87 -18.05 29.84
CA ALA A 302 -1.56 -17.62 30.34
C ALA A 302 -1.10 -16.26 29.76
N VAL A 303 -1.94 -15.57 28.98
CA VAL A 303 -1.63 -14.23 28.47
C VAL A 303 -1.44 -13.27 29.65
N ASP A 304 -0.24 -12.67 29.75
CA ASP A 304 0.07 -11.70 30.79
C ASP A 304 -0.58 -10.33 30.46
N PRO A 305 -1.61 -9.91 31.21
CA PRO A 305 -2.29 -8.65 30.94
C PRO A 305 -1.39 -7.42 31.14
N THR A 306 -0.31 -7.54 31.92
CA THR A 306 0.62 -6.41 32.15
C THR A 306 1.65 -6.24 31.03
N ALA A 307 1.83 -7.26 30.22
CA ALA A 307 2.77 -7.27 29.10
C ALA A 307 2.09 -7.07 27.73
N VAL A 308 0.77 -7.15 27.66
CA VAL A 308 0.01 -7.14 26.40
C VAL A 308 0.32 -5.92 25.52
N ALA A 309 0.46 -4.75 26.13
CA ALA A 309 0.79 -3.51 25.40
C ALA A 309 2.15 -3.54 24.66
N TYR A 310 3.02 -4.50 24.96
CA TYR A 310 4.33 -4.64 24.34
C TYR A 310 4.35 -5.68 23.22
N TYR A 311 3.23 -6.29 22.90
CA TYR A 311 3.13 -7.27 21.83
C TYR A 311 3.25 -6.58 20.46
N GLY A 312 3.69 -7.29 19.46
CA GLY A 312 3.89 -6.76 18.11
C GLY A 312 2.60 -6.79 17.30
N PHE A 313 1.63 -5.95 17.66
CA PHE A 313 0.37 -5.82 16.94
C PHE A 313 0.56 -5.36 15.49
N LYS A 314 -0.30 -5.84 14.60
CA LYS A 314 -0.30 -5.53 13.18
C LYS A 314 -1.74 -5.30 12.70
N SER A 315 -1.90 -4.44 11.71
CA SER A 315 -3.16 -4.31 10.97
C SER A 315 -3.31 -5.44 9.95
N ASP A 316 -4.49 -5.59 9.38
CA ASP A 316 -4.70 -6.40 8.17
C ASP A 316 -3.92 -5.77 7.03
N ILE A 317 -2.70 -6.22 6.81
CA ILE A 317 -1.82 -5.70 5.79
C ILE A 317 -0.96 -6.84 5.24
N TYR A 318 -0.64 -6.72 3.99
CA TYR A 318 0.32 -7.48 3.20
C TYR A 318 1.05 -8.58 3.97
N SER A 319 0.58 -9.81 3.84
CA SER A 319 1.24 -11.00 4.43
C SER A 319 2.53 -11.31 3.70
N VAL A 320 2.54 -11.05 2.39
CA VAL A 320 3.70 -11.18 1.52
C VAL A 320 3.68 -10.03 0.54
N LYS A 321 4.75 -9.25 0.49
CA LYS A 321 4.95 -8.26 -0.56
C LYS A 321 5.80 -8.86 -1.67
N ALA A 322 5.55 -8.43 -2.91
CA ALA A 322 6.37 -8.83 -4.06
C ALA A 322 7.86 -8.58 -3.81
N PHE A 323 8.21 -7.51 -3.11
CA PHE A 323 9.58 -7.14 -2.78
C PHE A 323 10.16 -7.85 -1.55
N ASP A 324 9.43 -8.69 -0.82
CA ASP A 324 9.97 -9.43 0.32
C ASP A 324 10.93 -10.56 -0.13
N ASN A 325 10.62 -11.21 -1.25
CA ASN A 325 11.47 -12.27 -1.82
C ASN A 325 12.62 -11.74 -2.67
N THR A 326 12.46 -10.55 -3.21
CA THR A 326 13.45 -9.86 -4.05
C THR A 326 13.64 -8.44 -3.54
N PRO A 327 14.27 -8.27 -2.35
CA PRO A 327 14.41 -6.97 -1.72
C PRO A 327 15.28 -6.04 -2.58
N TRP A 328 14.95 -4.76 -2.60
CA TRP A 328 15.70 -3.76 -3.35
C TRP A 328 17.04 -3.38 -2.70
N TYR A 329 17.33 -3.86 -1.50
CA TYR A 329 18.51 -3.49 -0.72
C TYR A 329 19.20 -4.69 -0.11
N GLN A 330 20.48 -4.49 0.22
CA GLN A 330 21.26 -5.36 1.10
C GLN A 330 21.54 -4.63 2.41
N TYR A 331 21.31 -5.30 3.54
CA TYR A 331 21.56 -4.74 4.87
C TYR A 331 23.00 -4.96 5.31
N GLY A 332 23.63 -3.90 5.87
CA GLY A 332 24.87 -4.02 6.63
C GLY A 332 26.10 -4.47 5.82
N VAL A 333 26.14 -4.21 4.53
CA VAL A 333 27.21 -4.66 3.60
C VAL A 333 28.62 -4.32 4.09
N ASN A 334 28.78 -3.18 4.76
CA ASN A 334 30.06 -2.73 5.33
C ASN A 334 30.20 -2.98 6.85
N GLY A 335 29.36 -3.85 7.42
CA GLY A 335 29.35 -4.17 8.85
C GLY A 335 28.55 -3.20 9.73
N GLY A 336 27.92 -2.17 9.14
CA GLY A 336 27.02 -1.23 9.84
C GLY A 336 25.55 -1.63 9.75
N HIS A 337 24.66 -0.69 10.10
CA HIS A 337 23.19 -0.87 10.07
C HIS A 337 22.53 -0.16 8.88
N SER A 338 23.30 0.14 7.83
CA SER A 338 22.79 0.84 6.65
C SER A 338 22.16 -0.11 5.63
N LEU A 339 21.17 0.39 4.92
CA LEU A 339 20.59 -0.23 3.73
C LEU A 339 21.36 0.26 2.50
N TRP A 340 21.74 -0.67 1.66
CA TRP A 340 22.46 -0.39 0.42
C TRP A 340 21.60 -0.83 -0.75
N SER A 341 21.30 0.07 -1.69
CA SER A 341 20.61 -0.33 -2.91
C SER A 341 21.41 -1.40 -3.63
N GLN A 342 20.72 -2.41 -4.13
CA GLN A 342 21.34 -3.41 -5.01
C GLN A 342 21.07 -3.13 -6.49
N PHE A 343 20.45 -2.00 -6.79
CA PHE A 343 20.21 -1.47 -8.12
C PHE A 343 19.56 -2.46 -9.12
N ASP A 344 18.90 -3.51 -8.60
CA ASP A 344 18.09 -4.38 -9.47
C ASP A 344 16.98 -3.55 -10.13
N VAL A 345 16.65 -3.86 -11.37
CA VAL A 345 15.53 -3.24 -12.09
C VAL A 345 14.31 -4.13 -11.96
N TYR A 346 13.25 -3.56 -11.44
CA TYR A 346 11.95 -4.22 -11.32
C TYR A 346 11.05 -3.81 -12.47
N LEU A 347 10.41 -4.78 -13.09
CA LEU A 347 9.32 -4.54 -14.02
C LEU A 347 8.03 -4.47 -13.22
N ILE A 348 7.36 -3.33 -13.27
CA ILE A 348 6.08 -3.07 -12.57
C ILE A 348 4.99 -3.07 -13.63
N LYS A 349 4.07 -4.02 -13.52
CA LYS A 349 2.97 -4.16 -14.46
C LYS A 349 1.69 -3.65 -13.82
N THR A 350 1.13 -2.59 -14.41
CA THR A 350 -0.16 -2.02 -14.07
C THR A 350 -1.26 -2.62 -14.96
N ALA A 351 -2.50 -2.18 -14.80
CA ALA A 351 -3.62 -2.62 -15.66
C ALA A 351 -3.41 -2.26 -17.16
N THR A 352 -2.61 -1.25 -17.45
CA THR A 352 -2.48 -0.68 -18.81
C THR A 352 -1.08 -0.76 -19.40
N LYS A 353 -0.02 -0.79 -18.55
CA LYS A 353 1.36 -0.64 -18.99
C LYS A 353 2.32 -1.52 -18.18
N THR A 354 3.54 -1.58 -18.67
CA THR A 354 4.68 -2.11 -17.91
C THR A 354 5.72 -1.02 -17.78
N HIS A 355 6.09 -0.73 -16.55
CA HIS A 355 7.15 0.21 -16.19
C HIS A 355 8.39 -0.56 -15.74
N LYS A 356 9.56 0.05 -15.89
CA LYS A 356 10.78 -0.36 -15.21
C LYS A 356 11.05 0.61 -14.08
N MET A 357 11.42 0.11 -12.92
CA MET A 357 11.71 0.88 -11.73
C MET A 357 13.02 0.39 -11.09
N GLN A 358 13.86 1.31 -10.65
CA GLN A 358 15.10 1.01 -9.92
C GLN A 358 15.18 1.93 -8.69
N ILE A 359 15.23 1.37 -7.50
CA ILE A 359 15.40 2.14 -6.27
C ILE A 359 16.89 2.45 -6.11
N THR A 360 17.23 3.73 -6.02
CA THR A 360 18.61 4.21 -6.07
C THR A 360 19.13 4.69 -4.71
N GLY A 361 18.25 4.97 -3.75
CA GLY A 361 18.66 5.48 -2.44
C GLY A 361 17.59 5.39 -1.38
N TYR A 362 18.03 5.46 -0.13
CA TYR A 362 17.20 5.42 1.09
C TYR A 362 17.50 6.55 2.05
N TYR A 363 18.52 7.32 1.74
CA TYR A 363 19.03 8.40 2.58
C TYR A 363 19.00 9.71 1.79
N ASP A 364 18.71 10.81 2.48
CA ASP A 364 18.89 12.15 1.90
C ASP A 364 20.36 12.59 1.93
N ALA A 365 20.60 13.84 1.51
CA ALA A 365 21.94 14.41 1.46
C ALA A 365 22.61 14.54 2.84
N ASP A 366 21.82 14.57 3.91
CA ASP A 366 22.29 14.65 5.30
C ASP A 366 22.46 13.26 5.94
N GLY A 367 22.16 12.18 5.19
CA GLY A 367 22.25 10.79 5.65
C GLY A 367 21.05 10.36 6.50
N VAL A 368 19.92 11.07 6.44
CA VAL A 368 18.70 10.72 7.17
C VAL A 368 18.00 9.57 6.43
N SER A 369 17.71 8.48 7.16
CA SER A 369 17.07 7.30 6.61
C SER A 369 15.57 7.49 6.37
N GLY A 370 15.01 6.74 5.41
CA GLY A 370 13.60 6.79 5.05
C GLY A 370 13.27 7.87 4.02
N ASN A 371 14.27 8.31 3.29
CA ASN A 371 14.16 9.25 2.17
C ASN A 371 14.44 8.48 0.87
N ILE A 372 13.36 7.92 0.30
CA ILE A 372 13.46 7.02 -0.86
C ILE A 372 13.73 7.81 -2.14
N SER A 373 14.69 7.34 -2.92
CA SER A 373 14.96 7.83 -4.27
C SER A 373 14.94 6.67 -5.26
N PHE A 374 14.34 6.89 -6.40
CA PHE A 374 14.22 5.87 -7.44
C PHE A 374 14.17 6.51 -8.82
N ARG A 375 14.15 5.69 -9.86
CA ARG A 375 13.79 6.08 -11.22
C ARG A 375 12.72 5.13 -11.74
N ALA A 376 11.83 5.64 -12.59
CA ALA A 376 10.78 4.84 -13.20
C ALA A 376 10.43 5.41 -14.58
N ASP A 377 10.33 4.50 -15.57
CA ASP A 377 9.93 4.83 -16.93
C ASP A 377 9.11 3.69 -17.53
N GLU A 378 8.23 4.01 -18.47
CA GLU A 378 7.55 2.99 -19.27
C GLU A 378 8.58 2.19 -20.08
N VAL A 379 8.44 0.88 -20.10
CA VAL A 379 9.32 -0.01 -20.90
C VAL A 379 8.96 0.14 -22.37
N ASN A 380 9.95 0.49 -23.18
CA ASN A 380 9.78 0.64 -24.63
C ASN A 380 10.99 0.10 -25.41
N GLU A 381 10.83 -0.09 -26.73
CA GLU A 381 11.84 -0.63 -27.63
C GLU A 381 13.06 0.30 -27.81
N ASN A 382 12.85 1.61 -27.63
CA ASN A 382 13.82 2.65 -28.00
C ASN A 382 14.63 3.21 -26.81
N ALA A 383 14.63 2.53 -25.68
CA ALA A 383 15.41 2.95 -24.52
C ALA A 383 16.91 2.88 -24.85
N GLY A 384 17.51 4.03 -25.17
CA GLY A 384 18.96 4.14 -25.41
C GLY A 384 19.40 4.89 -26.68
N GLU A 385 18.52 5.22 -27.62
CA GLU A 385 18.85 6.12 -28.70
C GLU A 385 18.66 7.60 -28.28
N THR A 386 19.53 8.09 -27.41
CA THR A 386 19.77 9.52 -27.35
C THR A 386 20.50 9.90 -28.62
N GLY A 387 19.83 10.66 -29.50
CA GLY A 387 20.38 11.10 -30.78
C GLY A 387 21.79 11.68 -30.62
N ALA A 388 22.68 11.17 -31.45
CA ALA A 388 24.02 11.69 -31.66
C ALA A 388 23.99 13.03 -32.39
#